data_b1721c5a48be5de45bd4634fb8ef749f
#
_entry.id   b1721c5a48be5de45bd4634fb8ef749f
#
_cell.length_a   1.000
_cell.length_b   1.000
_cell.length_c   1.000
_cell.angle_alpha   90.00
_cell.angle_beta   90.00
_cell.angle_gamma   90.00
#
_symmetry.space_group_name_H-M   'P 1'
#
loop_
_entity.id
_entity.type
_entity.pdbx_description
1 polymer ?
#
loop_
_entity_poly.entity_id
_entity_poly.type
_entity_poly.pdbx_seq_one_letter_code
_entity_poly.pdbx_strand_id
1 'polypeptide(L)' 'MRKYFLALTLLSLSLPTVALAQQGRGTDEEQKACTRDVQRFCRPVIDQGDFTILACLQQNRPKLSEACAQVLKSHKQ' A
#
# COMPACT_ATOMS: atom_id res chain seq x y z
N MET A 1 -44.01 8.68 20.51
CA MET A 1 -43.16 7.81 20.67
C MET A 1 -42.50 7.26 19.48
N ARG A 2 -43.06 7.18 18.47
CA ARG A 2 -42.46 6.70 17.36
C ARG A 2 -41.36 7.54 16.92
N LYS A 3 -41.22 8.67 17.23
CA LYS A 3 -40.21 9.49 16.74
C LYS A 3 -38.88 9.04 17.19
N TYR A 4 -38.69 8.27 18.07
CA TYR A 4 -37.37 7.93 18.47
C TYR A 4 -36.71 7.02 17.56
N PHE A 5 -37.31 6.17 16.98
CA PHE A 5 -36.59 5.25 16.13
C PHE A 5 -35.81 5.91 15.11
N LEU A 6 -36.15 6.89 14.58
CA LEU A 6 -35.43 7.46 13.51
C LEU A 6 -34.08 7.77 13.94
N ALA A 7 -33.83 8.03 14.99
CA ALA A 7 -32.55 8.44 15.38
C ALA A 7 -31.49 7.46 15.18
N LEU A 8 -31.74 6.27 15.33
CA LEU A 8 -30.72 5.40 15.23
C LEU A 8 -30.36 5.02 13.90
N THR A 9 -31.03 5.21 13.02
CA THR A 9 -30.65 4.73 11.76
C THR A 9 -29.42 5.26 11.20
N LEU A 10 -29.01 6.29 11.44
CA LEU A 10 -27.92 6.77 10.72
C LEU A 10 -26.63 6.34 11.12
N LEU A 11 -26.29 6.03 12.02
CA LEU A 11 -25.01 5.76 12.39
C LEU A 11 -24.30 4.78 11.61
N SER A 12 -24.47 3.95 11.23
CA SER A 12 -23.70 2.99 10.60
C SER A 12 -23.04 3.21 9.38
N LEU A 13 -22.86 4.08 8.85
CA LEU A 13 -22.20 4.18 7.63
C LEU A 13 -20.80 4.49 7.68
N SER A 14 -20.21 4.84 8.54
CA SER A 14 -18.86 5.19 8.51
C SER A 14 -18.01 4.06 8.13
N LEU A 15 -17.82 3.72 7.01
CA LEU A 15 -16.95 2.70 6.65
C LEU A 15 -15.55 3.11 6.31
N PRO A 16 -14.60 2.43 6.66
CA PRO A 16 -13.21 2.71 6.41
C PRO A 16 -12.74 2.34 5.04
N THR A 17 -13.11 3.00 4.09
CA THR A 17 -12.64 2.68 2.76
C THR A 17 -11.17 2.99 2.64
N VAL A 18 -10.61 3.75 3.49
CA VAL A 18 -9.22 4.06 3.38
C VAL A 18 -8.37 2.83 3.48
N ALA A 19 -8.76 1.87 4.22
CA ALA A 19 -7.97 0.67 4.35
C ALA A 19 -7.80 -0.04 3.03
N LEU A 20 -8.78 0.00 2.19
CA LEU A 20 -8.67 -0.65 0.92
C LEU A 20 -7.69 0.07 0.02
N ALA A 21 -7.65 1.35 0.08
CA ALA A 21 -6.77 2.09 -0.78
C ALA A 21 -5.32 1.82 -0.42
N GLN A 22 -5.03 1.50 0.80
CA GLN A 22 -3.67 1.28 1.20
C GLN A 22 -3.20 -0.13 0.94
N GLN A 23 -4.05 -1.05 0.68
CA GLN A 23 -3.62 -2.41 0.49
C GLN A 23 -2.72 -2.60 -0.70
N GLY A 24 -2.90 -1.89 -1.75
CA GLY A 24 -2.10 -2.07 -2.92
C GLY A 24 -0.73 -1.45 -2.81
N ARG A 25 -0.56 -0.51 -1.89
CA ARG A 25 0.70 0.17 -1.76
C ARG A 25 1.46 -0.18 -0.51
N GLY A 26 0.89 -0.91 0.38
CA GLY A 26 1.51 -1.18 1.65
C GLY A 26 1.37 0.00 2.59
N THR A 27 2.03 -0.01 3.70
CA THR A 27 1.95 1.06 4.68
C THR A 27 2.91 2.17 4.29
N ASP A 28 2.77 3.31 4.94
CA ASP A 28 3.66 4.42 4.69
C ASP A 28 5.09 4.05 5.02
N GLU A 29 5.29 3.27 6.04
CA GLU A 29 6.63 2.87 6.40
C GLU A 29 7.22 1.93 5.36
N GLU A 30 6.40 1.07 4.79
CA GLU A 30 6.88 0.17 3.77
C GLU A 30 7.22 0.94 2.51
N GLN A 31 6.43 1.93 2.19
CA GLN A 31 6.73 2.74 1.04
C GLN A 31 8.04 3.50 1.23
N LYS A 32 8.29 4.02 2.42
CA LYS A 32 9.51 4.72 2.69
C LYS A 32 10.70 3.79 2.58
N ALA A 33 10.54 2.56 3.01
CA ALA A 33 11.65 1.61 2.96
C ALA A 33 12.09 1.35 1.53
N CYS A 34 11.17 1.40 0.58
CA CYS A 34 11.50 1.10 -0.79
C CYS A 34 11.64 2.32 -1.70
N THR A 35 11.36 3.51 -1.21
CA THR A 35 11.36 4.68 -2.08
C THR A 35 12.69 4.88 -2.78
N ARG A 36 13.76 4.76 -2.04
CA ARG A 36 15.07 4.99 -2.63
C ARG A 36 15.39 3.91 -3.67
N ASP A 37 15.00 2.69 -3.40
CA ASP A 37 15.26 1.61 -4.34
C ASP A 37 14.43 1.77 -5.61
N VAL A 38 13.21 2.24 -5.47
CA VAL A 38 12.38 2.50 -6.64
C VAL A 38 13.02 3.58 -7.48
N GLN A 39 13.52 4.63 -6.88
CA GLN A 39 14.14 5.70 -7.63
C GLN A 39 15.44 5.24 -8.27
N ARG A 40 16.12 4.32 -7.65
CA ARG A 40 17.38 3.87 -8.18
C ARG A 40 17.22 2.82 -9.27
N PHE A 41 16.33 1.87 -9.12
CA PHE A 41 16.22 0.79 -10.06
C PHE A 41 14.98 0.78 -10.91
N CYS A 42 13.93 1.47 -10.48
CA CYS A 42 12.63 1.39 -11.14
C CYS A 42 12.11 2.70 -11.66
N ARG A 43 12.97 3.69 -11.79
CA ARG A 43 12.55 5.00 -12.25
C ARG A 43 11.79 4.97 -13.58
N PRO A 44 12.15 4.16 -14.55
CA PRO A 44 11.44 4.17 -15.82
C PRO A 44 9.99 3.72 -15.70
N VAL A 45 9.64 3.01 -14.64
CA VAL A 45 8.29 2.53 -14.50
C VAL A 45 7.56 3.14 -13.32
N ILE A 46 8.12 4.21 -12.76
CA ILE A 46 7.57 4.77 -11.56
C ILE A 46 6.15 5.29 -11.74
N ASP A 47 5.74 5.62 -12.94
CA ASP A 47 4.40 6.07 -13.20
C ASP A 47 3.47 4.99 -13.71
N GLN A 48 3.88 3.76 -13.69
CA GLN A 48 3.09 2.72 -14.30
C GLN A 48 2.32 1.86 -13.32
N GLY A 49 2.16 2.33 -12.12
CA GLY A 49 1.32 1.64 -11.17
C GLY A 49 2.08 0.77 -10.20
N ASP A 50 1.46 0.46 -9.11
CA ASP A 50 2.12 -0.23 -8.03
C ASP A 50 2.53 -1.64 -8.38
N PHE A 51 1.75 -2.33 -9.17
CA PHE A 51 2.10 -3.69 -9.52
C PHE A 51 3.34 -3.73 -10.44
N THR A 52 3.47 -2.76 -11.32
CA THR A 52 4.63 -2.72 -12.20
C THR A 52 5.88 -2.37 -11.39
N ILE A 53 5.74 -1.48 -10.42
CA ILE A 53 6.85 -1.12 -9.57
C ILE A 53 7.25 -2.34 -8.74
N LEU A 54 6.29 -3.08 -8.23
CA LEU A 54 6.59 -4.25 -7.43
C LEU A 54 7.33 -5.28 -8.27
N ALA A 55 6.92 -5.49 -9.50
CA ALA A 55 7.60 -6.44 -10.36
C ALA A 55 9.05 -6.00 -10.61
N CYS A 56 9.25 -4.69 -10.76
CA CYS A 56 10.60 -4.18 -10.96
C CYS A 56 11.45 -4.43 -9.72
N LEU A 57 10.89 -4.22 -8.55
CA LEU A 57 11.64 -4.46 -7.33
C LEU A 57 11.99 -5.94 -7.20
N GLN A 58 11.09 -6.81 -7.57
CA GLN A 58 11.36 -8.22 -7.49
C GLN A 58 12.50 -8.62 -8.43
N GLN A 59 12.56 -8.02 -9.59
CA GLN A 59 13.63 -8.33 -10.51
C GLN A 59 14.96 -7.82 -10.01
N ASN A 60 14.96 -6.82 -9.17
CA ASN A 60 16.18 -6.27 -8.64
C ASN A 60 16.43 -6.67 -7.19
N ARG A 61 15.76 -7.72 -6.74
CA ARG A 61 15.82 -8.14 -5.36
C ARG A 61 17.22 -8.22 -4.77
N PRO A 62 18.19 -8.80 -5.43
CA PRO A 62 19.53 -8.90 -4.85
C PRO A 62 20.20 -7.56 -4.63
N LYS A 63 19.71 -6.52 -5.30
CA LYS A 63 20.31 -5.20 -5.18
C LYS A 63 19.56 -4.27 -4.26
N LEU A 64 18.43 -4.68 -3.73
CA LEU A 64 17.64 -3.80 -2.89
C LEU A 64 18.28 -3.59 -1.52
N SER A 65 17.93 -2.49 -0.91
CA SER A 65 18.36 -2.28 0.46
C SER A 65 17.71 -3.35 1.33
N GLU A 66 18.29 -3.59 2.46
CA GLU A 66 17.77 -4.61 3.34
C GLU A 66 16.36 -4.25 3.79
N ALA A 67 16.10 -2.99 4.06
CA ALA A 67 14.79 -2.57 4.50
C ALA A 67 13.74 -2.86 3.43
N CYS A 68 14.05 -2.58 2.17
CA CYS A 68 13.08 -2.83 1.11
C CYS A 68 12.94 -4.33 0.86
N ALA A 69 14.02 -5.07 0.94
CA ALA A 69 13.94 -6.52 0.76
C ALA A 69 13.07 -7.14 1.82
N GLN A 70 13.11 -6.62 3.05
CA GLN A 70 12.28 -7.13 4.11
C GLN A 70 10.81 -6.86 3.84
N VAL A 71 10.50 -5.71 3.25
CA VAL A 71 9.12 -5.40 2.91
C VAL A 71 8.60 -6.43 1.91
N LEU A 72 9.37 -6.74 0.89
CA LEU A 72 8.93 -7.71 -0.09
C LEU A 72 8.72 -9.07 0.58
N LYS A 73 9.62 -9.43 1.47
CA LYS A 73 9.51 -10.69 2.13
C LYS A 73 8.26 -10.76 3.00
N SER A 74 7.94 -9.70 3.70
CA SER A 74 6.79 -9.72 4.58
C SER A 74 5.49 -9.81 3.80
N HIS A 75 5.49 -9.45 2.51
CA HIS A 75 4.32 -9.59 1.69
C HIS A 75 4.43 -10.83 0.80
N LYS A 76 5.39 -11.67 1.06
CA LYS A 76 5.55 -12.90 0.32
C LYS A 76 5.76 -12.68 -1.16
N GLN A 77 6.50 -11.69 -1.48
CA GLN A 77 6.78 -11.38 -2.89
C GLN A 77 8.15 -11.88 -3.34
#